data_74cbb075378cf5b3bbc8e48bdf2d8894
#
_entry.id   74cbb075378cf5b3bbc8e48bdf2d8894
#
_cell.length_a   1.000
_cell.length_b   1.000
_cell.length_c   1.000
_cell.angle_alpha   90.00
_cell.angle_beta   90.00
_cell.angle_gamma   90.00
#
_symmetry.space_group_name_H-M   'P 1'
#
loop_
_entity.id
_entity.type
_entity.pdbx_description
1 polymer ?
#
loop_
_entity_poly.entity_id
_entity_poly.type
_entity_poly.pdbx_seq_one_letter_code
_entity_poly.pdbx_strand_id
1 'polypeptide(L)'
;MEHLYDTHFHLDLQKDRTAAICEIEKNQIYVIAVTNLPDLYRKETAEIKSKYIRIALGFHPELIHQYQKQIPLMWELLPEVRYIGEVGLDLVNKSYEKEQEAFFCELVERCRYDSNKIFTIHSRRSVNKLLDILGDKYRFKAILHWFSGSRIELEKAIERGCYFSINGAMMKSKTFLVMLPMIPPNPLLIETDSPFTRYLG
;
A
#
# COMPACT_ATOMS: atom_id res chain seq x y z
N MET A 1 27.26 0.16 1.03
CA MET A 1 26.35 0.67 2.07
C MET A 1 25.01 -0.01 1.85
N GLU A 2 24.47 -0.64 2.88
CA GLU A 2 23.09 -1.15 2.83
C GLU A 2 22.14 0.05 2.94
N HIS A 3 21.19 0.14 2.03
CA HIS A 3 20.16 1.18 2.07
C HIS A 3 18.96 0.70 2.89
N LEU A 4 18.31 1.63 3.60
CA LEU A 4 17.02 1.38 4.23
C LEU A 4 15.90 1.59 3.21
N TYR A 5 14.82 0.84 3.39
CA TYR A 5 13.63 0.90 2.55
C TYR A 5 12.41 1.05 3.44
N ASP A 6 11.51 1.96 3.04
CA ASP A 6 10.18 2.13 3.62
C ASP A 6 9.15 1.94 2.52
N THR A 7 8.41 0.85 2.59
CA THR A 7 7.52 0.46 1.50
C THR A 7 6.09 1.00 1.62
N HIS A 8 5.82 1.78 2.68
CA HIS A 8 4.54 2.46 2.85
C HIS A 8 4.67 3.67 3.78
N PHE A 9 4.61 4.87 3.20
CA PHE A 9 4.82 6.13 3.89
C PHE A 9 3.87 7.20 3.32
N HIS A 10 3.11 7.88 4.17
CA HIS A 10 2.23 8.98 3.76
C HIS A 10 2.95 10.32 3.84
N LEU A 11 3.57 10.72 2.74
CA LEU A 11 4.27 12.01 2.66
C LEU A 11 3.30 13.19 2.66
N ASP A 12 2.15 13.03 2.01
CA ASP A 12 1.07 14.02 1.93
C ASP A 12 0.44 14.36 3.29
N LEU A 13 0.53 13.43 4.26
CA LEU A 13 -0.02 13.60 5.60
C LEU A 13 1.01 14.08 6.64
N GLN A 14 2.28 14.27 6.25
CA GLN A 14 3.28 14.79 7.17
C GLN A 14 3.01 16.26 7.52
N LYS A 15 3.16 16.61 8.81
CA LYS A 15 3.01 17.99 9.27
C LYS A 15 4.01 18.95 8.63
N ASP A 16 5.23 18.47 8.43
CA ASP A 16 6.31 19.17 7.74
C ASP A 16 6.89 18.25 6.67
N ARG A 17 6.34 18.38 5.46
CA ARG A 17 6.78 17.61 4.29
C ARG A 17 8.23 17.89 3.92
N THR A 18 8.64 19.15 4.05
CA THR A 18 10.01 19.55 3.71
C THR A 18 11.01 18.91 4.63
N ALA A 19 10.76 18.91 5.94
CA ALA A 19 11.60 18.23 6.91
C ALA A 19 11.65 16.72 6.65
N ALA A 20 10.50 16.10 6.36
CA ALA A 20 10.45 14.67 6.04
C ALA A 20 11.28 14.32 4.79
N ILE A 21 11.16 15.10 3.71
CA ILE A 21 11.97 14.91 2.49
C ILE A 21 13.47 15.06 2.79
N CYS A 22 13.85 16.11 3.53
CA CYS A 22 15.25 16.34 3.92
C CYS A 22 15.81 15.16 4.75
N GLU A 23 15.02 14.60 5.66
CA GLU A 23 15.42 13.45 6.47
C GLU A 23 15.61 12.18 5.62
N ILE A 24 14.66 11.90 4.73
CA ILE A 24 14.73 10.79 3.77
C ILE A 24 16.00 10.90 2.91
N GLU A 25 16.30 12.07 2.36
CA GLU A 25 17.43 12.30 1.50
C GLU A 25 18.77 12.23 2.26
N LYS A 26 18.83 12.84 3.43
CA LYS A 26 20.01 12.81 4.32
C LYS A 26 20.39 11.37 4.70
N ASN A 27 19.41 10.56 5.03
CA ASN A 27 19.61 9.17 5.46
C ASN A 27 19.60 8.17 4.29
N GLN A 28 19.38 8.64 3.06
CA GLN A 28 19.34 7.82 1.83
C GLN A 28 18.34 6.65 1.92
N ILE A 29 17.17 6.90 2.47
CA ILE A 29 16.10 5.91 2.65
C ILE A 29 15.27 5.86 1.36
N TYR A 30 15.13 4.67 0.75
CA TYR A 30 14.22 4.50 -0.38
C TYR A 30 12.79 4.33 0.12
N VAL A 31 11.90 5.22 -0.31
CA VAL A 31 10.52 5.31 0.19
C VAL A 31 9.54 5.11 -0.95
N ILE A 32 8.51 4.28 -0.73
CA ILE A 32 7.28 4.32 -1.52
C ILE A 32 6.32 5.27 -0.78
N ALA A 33 6.19 6.49 -1.31
CA ALA A 33 5.25 7.48 -0.79
C ALA A 33 3.89 7.22 -1.41
N VAL A 34 2.98 6.65 -0.64
CA VAL A 34 1.61 6.36 -1.07
C VAL A 34 0.78 7.64 -1.05
N THR A 35 -0.22 7.71 -1.93
CA THR A 35 -1.19 8.80 -1.95
C THR A 35 -2.61 8.28 -1.77
N ASN A 36 -3.47 9.12 -1.23
CA ASN A 36 -4.85 8.73 -0.93
C ASN A 36 -5.83 9.04 -2.07
N LEU A 37 -5.43 9.90 -3.03
CA LEU A 37 -6.25 10.33 -4.16
C LEU A 37 -5.39 10.52 -5.43
N PRO A 38 -5.95 10.25 -6.63
CA PRO A 38 -5.24 10.48 -7.91
C PRO A 38 -4.75 11.91 -8.12
N ASP A 39 -5.49 12.92 -7.66
CA ASP A 39 -5.06 14.31 -7.72
C ASP A 39 -3.81 14.59 -6.87
N LEU A 40 -3.71 13.97 -5.70
CA LEU A 40 -2.53 14.08 -4.85
C LEU A 40 -1.30 13.48 -5.54
N TYR A 41 -1.45 12.31 -6.17
CA TYR A 41 -0.38 11.71 -6.96
C TYR A 41 0.13 12.67 -8.04
N ARG A 42 -0.77 13.24 -8.86
CA ARG A 42 -0.41 14.19 -9.91
C ARG A 42 0.36 15.39 -9.37
N LYS A 43 -0.12 15.97 -8.26
CA LYS A 43 0.52 17.10 -7.58
C LYS A 43 1.91 16.72 -7.07
N GLU A 44 2.02 15.65 -6.31
CA GLU A 44 3.29 15.23 -5.69
C GLU A 44 4.34 14.84 -6.71
N THR A 45 3.95 14.14 -7.78
CA THR A 45 4.85 13.80 -8.88
C THR A 45 5.40 15.04 -9.60
N ALA A 46 4.62 16.11 -9.68
CA ALA A 46 5.09 17.38 -10.23
C ALA A 46 6.08 18.12 -9.31
N GLU A 47 5.83 18.08 -8.00
CA GLU A 47 6.58 18.85 -7.00
C GLU A 47 7.86 18.13 -6.53
N ILE A 48 7.81 16.80 -6.33
CA ILE A 48 8.89 16.05 -5.68
C ILE A 48 9.85 15.47 -6.70
N LYS A 49 11.12 15.86 -6.58
CA LYS A 49 12.22 15.42 -7.47
C LYS A 49 13.33 14.76 -6.67
N SER A 50 13.00 13.69 -5.98
CA SER A 50 13.96 12.92 -5.19
C SER A 50 14.24 11.56 -5.82
N LYS A 51 15.51 11.15 -5.86
CA LYS A 51 15.88 9.79 -6.28
C LYS A 51 15.52 8.72 -5.25
N TYR A 52 15.22 9.13 -4.03
CA TYR A 52 14.88 8.22 -2.93
C TYR A 52 13.38 8.03 -2.74
N ILE A 53 12.56 8.95 -3.28
CA ILE A 53 11.10 8.91 -3.09
C ILE A 53 10.44 8.45 -4.39
N ARG A 54 9.60 7.43 -4.30
CA ARG A 54 8.76 6.91 -5.37
C ARG A 54 7.31 7.17 -4.99
N ILE A 55 6.67 8.11 -5.70
CA ILE A 55 5.25 8.40 -5.46
C ILE A 55 4.43 7.26 -6.05
N ALA A 56 3.51 6.72 -5.27
CA ALA A 56 2.58 5.70 -5.68
C ALA A 56 1.20 6.30 -5.97
N LEU A 57 0.61 5.91 -7.10
CA LEU A 57 -0.74 6.32 -7.48
C LEU A 57 -1.76 5.59 -6.61
N GLY A 58 -2.41 6.33 -5.72
CA GLY A 58 -3.37 5.79 -4.78
C GLY A 58 -4.80 6.27 -4.99
N PHE A 59 -5.70 5.48 -4.44
CA PHE A 59 -7.09 5.84 -4.20
C PHE A 59 -7.56 5.04 -2.98
N HIS A 60 -7.43 5.64 -1.81
CA HIS A 60 -7.73 4.97 -0.55
C HIS A 60 -9.17 4.47 -0.53
N PRO A 61 -9.45 3.22 -0.12
CA PRO A 61 -10.78 2.62 -0.19
C PRO A 61 -11.86 3.43 0.51
N GLU A 62 -11.57 4.03 1.66
CA GLU A 62 -12.55 4.86 2.39
C GLU A 62 -12.95 6.15 1.65
N LEU A 63 -12.16 6.60 0.67
CA LEU A 63 -12.41 7.84 -0.07
C LEU A 63 -13.15 7.63 -1.39
N ILE A 64 -13.23 6.40 -1.90
CA ILE A 64 -13.80 6.12 -3.22
C ILE A 64 -15.21 6.66 -3.36
N HIS A 65 -16.08 6.43 -2.37
CA HIS A 65 -17.48 6.86 -2.41
C HIS A 65 -17.64 8.40 -2.46
N GLN A 66 -16.71 9.15 -1.87
CA GLN A 66 -16.74 10.62 -1.84
C GLN A 66 -16.15 11.24 -3.10
N TYR A 67 -15.12 10.60 -3.67
CA TYR A 67 -14.30 11.16 -4.75
C TYR A 67 -14.43 10.40 -6.07
N GLN A 68 -15.59 9.78 -6.35
CA GLN A 68 -15.86 9.02 -7.58
C GLN A 68 -15.50 9.79 -8.86
N LYS A 69 -15.60 11.12 -8.83
CA LYS A 69 -15.21 11.98 -9.96
C LYS A 69 -13.72 11.88 -10.33
N GLN A 70 -12.88 11.33 -9.45
CA GLN A 70 -11.46 11.11 -9.72
C GLN A 70 -11.16 9.73 -10.31
N ILE A 71 -12.13 8.84 -10.42
CA ILE A 71 -11.95 7.51 -11.05
C ILE A 71 -11.42 7.63 -12.49
N PRO A 72 -11.94 8.51 -13.36
CA PRO A 72 -11.37 8.68 -14.70
C PRO A 72 -9.88 9.09 -14.68
N LEU A 73 -9.49 9.96 -13.75
CA LEU A 73 -8.09 10.37 -13.60
C LEU A 73 -7.21 9.20 -13.16
N MET A 74 -7.70 8.33 -12.25
CA MET A 74 -6.99 7.10 -11.88
C MET A 74 -6.67 6.25 -13.12
N TRP A 75 -7.64 6.06 -14.00
CA TRP A 75 -7.45 5.25 -15.20
C TRP A 75 -6.57 5.92 -16.25
N GLU A 76 -6.60 7.24 -16.35
CA GLU A 76 -5.70 8.03 -17.22
C GLU A 76 -4.24 7.85 -16.80
N LEU A 77 -3.95 7.95 -15.50
CA LEU A 77 -2.59 7.89 -14.96
C LEU A 77 -2.02 6.46 -14.89
N LEU A 78 -2.89 5.47 -14.72
CA LEU A 78 -2.51 4.08 -14.43
C LEU A 78 -1.49 3.45 -15.38
N PRO A 79 -1.55 3.65 -16.72
CA PRO A 79 -0.61 3.02 -17.65
C PRO A 79 0.86 3.41 -17.38
N GLU A 80 1.12 4.65 -17.01
CA GLU A 80 2.47 5.21 -16.89
C GLU A 80 3.12 4.95 -15.52
N VAL A 81 2.36 4.48 -14.53
CA VAL A 81 2.86 4.33 -13.16
C VAL A 81 3.35 2.92 -12.88
N ARG A 82 4.41 2.81 -12.10
CA ARG A 82 4.91 1.53 -11.58
C ARG A 82 4.35 1.21 -10.20
N TYR A 83 4.28 2.22 -9.32
CA TYR A 83 3.87 2.05 -7.93
C TYR A 83 2.42 2.47 -7.76
N ILE A 84 1.60 1.60 -7.21
CA ILE A 84 0.17 1.79 -6.99
C ILE A 84 -0.12 1.61 -5.51
N GLY A 85 -0.66 2.65 -4.89
CA GLY A 85 -0.96 2.66 -3.44
C GLY A 85 -1.16 4.09 -2.89
N GLU A 86 -1.99 4.21 -1.86
CA GLU A 86 -2.69 3.13 -1.17
C GLU A 86 -4.00 2.79 -1.90
N VAL A 87 -4.25 1.53 -2.10
CA VAL A 87 -5.47 1.00 -2.73
C VAL A 87 -5.92 -0.26 -1.98
N GLY A 88 -7.12 -0.75 -2.20
CA GLY A 88 -7.58 -1.99 -1.58
C GLY A 88 -8.99 -1.90 -1.03
N LEU A 89 -9.23 -2.54 0.12
CA LEU A 89 -10.53 -2.62 0.77
C LEU A 89 -10.43 -2.31 2.27
N ASP A 90 -11.34 -1.45 2.77
CA ASP A 90 -11.59 -1.25 4.20
C ASP A 90 -13.04 -1.59 4.52
N LEU A 91 -13.27 -2.71 5.19
CA LEU A 91 -14.60 -3.20 5.52
C LEU A 91 -14.98 -2.99 7.00
N VAL A 92 -14.38 -2.00 7.65
CA VAL A 92 -14.82 -1.52 8.97
C VAL A 92 -16.20 -0.88 8.84
N ASN A 93 -16.39 -0.02 7.84
CA ASN A 93 -17.69 0.49 7.44
C ASN A 93 -18.14 -0.18 6.13
N LYS A 94 -19.15 -1.05 6.24
CA LYS A 94 -19.68 -1.81 5.11
C LYS A 94 -20.61 -1.03 4.18
N SER A 95 -20.95 0.21 4.52
CA SER A 95 -21.92 1.00 3.73
C SER A 95 -21.45 1.24 2.30
N TYR A 96 -20.13 1.23 2.07
CA TYR A 96 -19.50 1.51 0.78
C TYR A 96 -18.70 0.32 0.24
N GLU A 97 -19.00 -0.88 0.71
CA GLU A 97 -18.32 -2.11 0.32
C GLU A 97 -18.38 -2.36 -1.19
N LYS A 98 -19.56 -2.17 -1.79
CA LYS A 98 -19.75 -2.42 -3.23
C LYS A 98 -18.92 -1.49 -4.12
N GLU A 99 -18.83 -0.23 -3.77
CA GLU A 99 -18.05 0.76 -4.49
C GLU A 99 -16.56 0.46 -4.39
N GLN A 100 -16.08 0.10 -3.21
CA GLN A 100 -14.70 -0.32 -2.99
C GLN A 100 -14.36 -1.57 -3.79
N GLU A 101 -15.21 -2.59 -3.74
CA GLU A 101 -15.04 -3.84 -4.49
C GLU A 101 -15.02 -3.60 -5.99
N ALA A 102 -15.99 -2.86 -6.52
CA ALA A 102 -16.08 -2.58 -7.95
C ALA A 102 -14.81 -1.87 -8.45
N PHE A 103 -14.35 -0.85 -7.72
CA PHE A 103 -13.13 -0.14 -8.06
C PHE A 103 -11.89 -1.04 -7.99
N PHE A 104 -11.74 -1.81 -6.91
CA PHE A 104 -10.56 -2.65 -6.73
C PHE A 104 -10.54 -3.83 -7.73
N CYS A 105 -11.68 -4.42 -8.04
CA CYS A 105 -11.81 -5.43 -9.10
C CYS A 105 -11.34 -4.86 -10.45
N GLU A 106 -11.84 -3.69 -10.83
CA GLU A 106 -11.44 -3.05 -12.11
C GLU A 106 -9.95 -2.73 -12.13
N LEU A 107 -9.39 -2.22 -11.04
CA LEU A 107 -7.96 -1.93 -10.92
C LEU A 107 -7.11 -3.19 -11.10
N VAL A 108 -7.48 -4.28 -10.43
CA VAL A 108 -6.79 -5.56 -10.52
C VAL A 108 -6.85 -6.11 -11.95
N GLU A 109 -8.03 -6.08 -12.61
CA GLU A 109 -8.18 -6.56 -13.99
C GLU A 109 -7.32 -5.76 -14.97
N ARG A 110 -7.28 -4.44 -14.85
CA ARG A 110 -6.46 -3.57 -15.72
C ARG A 110 -4.96 -3.84 -15.58
N CYS A 111 -4.51 -4.32 -14.42
CA CYS A 111 -3.09 -4.56 -14.12
C CYS A 111 -2.71 -6.05 -14.05
N ARG A 112 -3.65 -6.97 -14.18
CA ARG A 112 -3.48 -8.40 -13.88
C ARG A 112 -2.22 -9.03 -14.46
N TYR A 113 -1.86 -8.69 -15.69
CA TYR A 113 -0.73 -9.28 -16.40
C TYR A 113 0.51 -8.37 -16.49
N ASP A 114 0.48 -7.22 -15.82
CA ASP A 114 1.61 -6.29 -15.81
C ASP A 114 2.59 -6.60 -14.66
N SER A 115 3.68 -7.28 -14.99
CA SER A 115 4.73 -7.64 -14.02
C SER A 115 5.54 -6.45 -13.52
N ASN A 116 5.38 -5.27 -14.13
CA ASN A 116 6.08 -4.03 -13.73
C ASN A 116 5.41 -3.32 -12.55
N LYS A 117 4.13 -3.59 -12.31
CA LYS A 117 3.37 -2.93 -11.26
C LYS A 117 3.71 -3.49 -9.88
N ILE A 118 3.73 -2.60 -8.90
CA ILE A 118 3.90 -2.90 -7.48
C ILE A 118 2.76 -2.23 -6.73
N PHE A 119 1.95 -3.04 -6.07
CA PHE A 119 0.80 -2.58 -5.29
C PHE A 119 1.15 -2.58 -3.80
N THR A 120 0.83 -1.52 -3.10
CA THR A 120 0.75 -1.51 -1.64
C THR A 120 -0.71 -1.39 -1.24
N ILE A 121 -1.20 -2.44 -0.55
CA ILE A 121 -2.61 -2.76 -0.48
C ILE A 121 -3.11 -2.71 0.96
N HIS A 122 -4.13 -1.87 1.18
CA HIS A 122 -4.93 -1.80 2.38
C HIS A 122 -5.91 -2.98 2.46
N SER A 123 -5.96 -3.69 3.60
CA SER A 123 -6.75 -4.92 3.72
C SER A 123 -7.51 -5.05 5.04
N ARG A 124 -7.93 -3.93 5.63
CA ARG A 124 -8.54 -3.90 6.96
C ARG A 124 -9.91 -4.58 6.97
N ARG A 125 -10.04 -5.69 7.74
CA ARG A 125 -11.23 -6.56 7.81
C ARG A 125 -11.71 -7.10 6.45
N SER A 126 -10.81 -7.22 5.48
CA SER A 126 -11.17 -7.54 4.09
C SER A 126 -10.26 -8.55 3.41
N VAL A 127 -9.29 -9.14 4.14
CA VAL A 127 -8.23 -9.97 3.54
C VAL A 127 -8.78 -11.09 2.65
N ASN A 128 -9.76 -11.89 3.12
CA ASN A 128 -10.31 -12.98 2.30
C ASN A 128 -10.91 -12.46 0.99
N LYS A 129 -11.75 -11.43 1.06
CA LYS A 129 -12.39 -10.83 -0.10
C LYS A 129 -11.37 -10.24 -1.07
N LEU A 130 -10.37 -9.55 -0.54
CA LEU A 130 -9.26 -9.00 -1.31
C LEU A 130 -8.50 -10.10 -2.04
N LEU A 131 -8.17 -11.19 -1.36
CA LEU A 131 -7.50 -12.34 -1.97
C LEU A 131 -8.36 -13.01 -3.04
N ASP A 132 -9.68 -13.06 -2.86
CA ASP A 132 -10.60 -13.59 -3.88
C ASP A 132 -10.61 -12.73 -5.15
N ILE A 133 -10.54 -11.39 -5.00
CA ILE A 133 -10.42 -10.45 -6.14
C ILE A 133 -9.06 -10.59 -6.84
N LEU A 134 -7.97 -10.69 -6.10
CA LEU A 134 -6.64 -10.93 -6.68
C LEU A 134 -6.63 -12.22 -7.52
N GLY A 135 -7.30 -13.28 -7.03
CA GLY A 135 -7.30 -14.58 -7.67
C GLY A 135 -5.92 -15.25 -7.63
N ASP A 136 -5.75 -16.30 -8.41
CA ASP A 136 -4.51 -17.12 -8.41
C ASP A 136 -3.51 -16.70 -9.50
N LYS A 137 -3.92 -15.86 -10.43
CA LYS A 137 -3.15 -15.54 -11.65
C LYS A 137 -3.04 -14.02 -11.85
N TYR A 138 -2.11 -13.41 -11.15
CA TYR A 138 -1.68 -12.04 -11.41
C TYR A 138 -0.15 -11.99 -11.52
N ARG A 139 0.39 -10.98 -12.21
CA ARG A 139 1.84 -10.83 -12.43
C ARG A 139 2.47 -9.66 -11.69
N PHE A 140 1.69 -8.70 -11.23
CA PHE A 140 2.19 -7.59 -10.42
C PHE A 140 2.66 -8.07 -9.03
N LYS A 141 3.37 -7.24 -8.30
CA LYS A 141 3.74 -7.52 -6.91
C LYS A 141 2.70 -6.92 -5.97
N ALA A 142 2.06 -7.76 -5.16
CA ALA A 142 1.07 -7.35 -4.18
C ALA A 142 1.69 -7.32 -2.78
N ILE A 143 1.81 -6.13 -2.19
CA ILE A 143 2.29 -5.92 -0.81
C ILE A 143 1.06 -5.66 0.05
N LEU A 144 0.75 -6.58 0.98
CA LEU A 144 -0.25 -6.34 2.01
C LEU A 144 0.41 -5.52 3.11
N HIS A 145 0.10 -4.21 3.15
CA HIS A 145 0.64 -3.36 4.19
C HIS A 145 -0.13 -3.54 5.49
N TRP A 146 0.56 -3.38 6.61
CA TRP A 146 0.01 -3.51 7.97
C TRP A 146 -0.98 -4.68 8.10
N PHE A 147 -0.54 -5.86 7.70
CA PHE A 147 -1.40 -7.04 7.71
C PHE A 147 -2.00 -7.31 9.09
N SER A 148 -3.34 -7.35 9.17
CA SER A 148 -4.11 -7.55 10.40
C SER A 148 -5.10 -8.71 10.31
N GLY A 149 -4.91 -9.60 9.35
CA GLY A 149 -5.75 -10.79 9.15
C GLY A 149 -5.48 -11.91 10.16
N SER A 150 -6.28 -12.96 10.05
CA SER A 150 -6.11 -14.20 10.79
C SER A 150 -4.96 -15.04 10.25
N ARG A 151 -4.58 -16.09 11.00
CA ARG A 151 -3.59 -17.07 10.57
C ARG A 151 -3.98 -17.73 9.24
N ILE A 152 -5.24 -18.13 9.07
CA ILE A 152 -5.72 -18.77 7.83
C ILE A 152 -5.60 -17.80 6.65
N GLU A 153 -5.92 -16.53 6.86
CA GLU A 153 -5.76 -15.50 5.82
C GLU A 153 -4.30 -15.24 5.48
N LEU A 154 -3.41 -15.31 6.47
CA LEU A 154 -1.97 -15.20 6.23
C LEU A 154 -1.46 -16.36 5.36
N GLU A 155 -1.83 -17.60 5.69
CA GLU A 155 -1.47 -18.80 4.92
C GLU A 155 -1.91 -18.66 3.45
N LYS A 156 -3.18 -18.28 3.22
CA LYS A 156 -3.70 -18.01 1.87
C LYS A 156 -2.95 -16.90 1.14
N ALA A 157 -2.61 -15.82 1.83
CA ALA A 157 -1.88 -14.70 1.22
C ALA A 157 -0.45 -15.12 0.82
N ILE A 158 0.22 -15.93 1.64
CA ILE A 158 1.53 -16.51 1.33
C ILE A 158 1.44 -17.43 0.09
N GLU A 159 0.45 -18.33 0.04
CA GLU A 159 0.21 -19.23 -1.09
C GLU A 159 -0.01 -18.47 -2.40
N ARG A 160 -0.66 -17.29 -2.34
CA ARG A 160 -0.87 -16.39 -3.49
C ARG A 160 0.34 -15.53 -3.85
N GLY A 161 1.44 -15.67 -3.13
CA GLY A 161 2.68 -14.96 -3.40
C GLY A 161 2.65 -13.49 -3.01
N CYS A 162 1.80 -13.11 -2.04
CA CYS A 162 1.79 -11.76 -1.50
C CYS A 162 3.07 -11.45 -0.71
N TYR A 163 3.49 -10.20 -0.75
CA TYR A 163 4.49 -9.61 0.13
C TYR A 163 3.81 -8.99 1.34
N PHE A 164 4.56 -8.80 2.42
CA PHE A 164 4.05 -8.22 3.67
C PHE A 164 4.99 -7.14 4.15
N SER A 165 4.49 -5.94 4.40
CA SER A 165 5.28 -4.91 5.05
C SER A 165 4.90 -4.80 6.52
N ILE A 166 5.94 -4.64 7.34
CA ILE A 166 5.86 -4.68 8.81
C ILE A 166 6.26 -3.34 9.38
N ASN A 167 5.43 -2.82 10.27
CA ASN A 167 5.70 -1.61 11.03
C ASN A 167 5.89 -1.88 12.53
N GLY A 168 6.33 -0.84 13.25
CA GLY A 168 6.59 -0.93 14.69
C GLY A 168 5.36 -1.22 15.55
N ALA A 169 4.15 -0.88 15.08
CA ALA A 169 2.91 -1.20 15.80
C ALA A 169 2.59 -2.70 15.75
N MET A 170 2.84 -3.34 14.60
CA MET A 170 2.68 -4.80 14.44
C MET A 170 3.60 -5.57 15.39
N MET A 171 4.82 -5.09 15.61
CA MET A 171 5.79 -5.71 16.52
C MET A 171 5.38 -5.62 18.02
N LYS A 172 4.36 -4.83 18.35
CA LYS A 172 3.76 -4.79 19.70
C LYS A 172 2.56 -5.74 19.83
N SER A 173 2.07 -6.29 18.74
CA SER A 173 0.91 -7.20 18.73
C SER A 173 1.33 -8.64 19.03
N LYS A 174 0.89 -9.18 20.18
CA LYS A 174 1.15 -10.58 20.54
C LYS A 174 0.63 -11.56 19.45
N THR A 175 -0.52 -11.26 18.87
CA THR A 175 -1.11 -12.08 17.80
C THR A 175 -0.21 -12.09 16.56
N PHE A 176 0.28 -10.92 16.15
CA PHE A 176 1.17 -10.83 14.99
C PHE A 176 2.51 -11.53 15.23
N LEU A 177 3.12 -11.37 16.42
CA LEU A 177 4.39 -12.02 16.75
C LEU A 177 4.35 -13.55 16.68
N VAL A 178 3.18 -14.17 16.94
CA VAL A 178 2.98 -15.62 16.76
C VAL A 178 2.93 -15.99 15.29
N MET A 179 2.42 -15.11 14.43
CA MET A 179 2.30 -15.34 12.99
C MET A 179 3.57 -14.99 12.21
N LEU A 180 4.38 -14.07 12.72
CA LEU A 180 5.58 -13.57 12.03
C LEU A 180 6.53 -14.68 11.54
N PRO A 181 6.83 -15.74 12.31
CA PRO A 181 7.69 -16.83 11.85
C PRO A 181 7.12 -17.64 10.67
N MET A 182 5.84 -17.50 10.37
CA MET A 182 5.18 -18.16 9.24
C MET A 182 5.45 -17.47 7.91
N ILE A 183 5.81 -16.17 7.95
CA ILE A 183 6.11 -15.38 6.75
C ILE A 183 7.54 -15.74 6.29
N PRO A 184 7.72 -16.25 5.07
CA PRO A 184 9.05 -16.48 4.52
C PRO A 184 9.88 -15.19 4.49
N PRO A 185 11.22 -15.24 4.59
CA PRO A 185 12.05 -14.04 4.62
C PRO A 185 11.94 -13.16 3.36
N ASN A 186 11.86 -13.77 2.18
CA ASN A 186 11.88 -13.04 0.90
C ASN A 186 10.69 -12.10 0.67
N PRO A 187 9.43 -12.44 1.03
CA PRO A 187 8.31 -11.52 0.88
C PRO A 187 8.16 -10.54 2.05
N LEU A 188 9.09 -10.53 3.02
CA LEU A 188 9.04 -9.65 4.18
C LEU A 188 9.69 -8.31 3.87
N LEU A 189 8.95 -7.22 4.08
CA LEU A 189 9.35 -5.85 3.84
C LEU A 189 9.18 -5.02 5.12
N ILE A 190 9.74 -3.83 5.15
CA ILE A 190 9.63 -2.88 6.26
C ILE A 190 8.85 -1.66 5.79
N GLU A 191 8.02 -1.14 6.68
CA GLU A 191 7.31 0.12 6.49
C GLU A 191 7.29 0.95 7.76
N THR A 192 7.01 2.24 7.63
CA THR A 192 6.70 3.08 8.79
C THR A 192 5.21 3.31 8.93
N ASP A 193 4.47 3.42 7.84
CA ASP A 193 3.10 3.90 7.82
C ASP A 193 2.94 5.24 8.57
N SER A 194 3.99 6.07 8.48
CA SER A 194 4.00 7.40 9.11
C SER A 194 3.01 8.33 8.39
N PRO A 195 2.21 9.12 9.12
CA PRO A 195 2.31 9.44 10.56
C PRO A 195 1.43 8.55 11.48
N PHE A 196 0.85 7.47 11.00
CA PHE A 196 -0.09 6.65 11.79
C PHE A 196 0.61 5.79 12.84
N THR A 197 1.86 5.39 12.60
CA THR A 197 2.67 4.77 13.64
C THR A 197 3.64 5.79 14.23
N ARG A 198 3.73 5.81 15.56
CA ARG A 198 4.74 6.60 16.26
C ARG A 198 5.86 5.67 16.70
N TYR A 199 7.07 5.93 16.25
CA TYR A 199 8.24 5.40 16.92
C TYR A 199 8.38 6.16 18.23
N LEU A 200 8.11 5.49 19.34
CA LEU A 200 8.58 5.96 20.64
C LEU A 200 10.08 5.62 20.65
N GLY A 201 10.92 6.63 20.38
CA GLY A 201 12.35 6.57 20.66
C GLY A 201 12.60 6.43 22.15
#